data_6ef252c1bde669b88a840ce40377b897
#
_entry.id   6ef252c1bde669b88a840ce40377b897
#
_cell.length_a   1.000
_cell.length_b   1.000
_cell.length_c   1.000
_cell.angle_alpha   90.00
_cell.angle_beta   90.00
_cell.angle_gamma   90.00
#
_symmetry.space_group_name_H-M   'P 1'
#
loop_
_entity.id
_entity.type
_entity.pdbx_description
1 polymer ?
#
loop_
_entity_poly.entity_id
_entity_poly.type
_entity_poly.pdbx_seq_one_letter_code
_entity_poly.pdbx_strand_id
1 'polypeptide(L)'
;MKRLVVFTLSLLLVAGIAYAKDYEVKKKAGEYDVEARIDKNPPVVGDNNIEIKIKDTSGKHVTDAKVVVEYSMPAMPGMPAMNYKTDTELKGNEYKAKMNLSMSGSWNIAVKITRVGKTSSMKFTVDAR
;
A
#
# COMPACT_ATOMS: atom_id res chain seq x y z
N MET A 1 28.50 25.38 -30.07
CA MET A 1 28.15 25.25 -29.92
C MET A 1 27.14 24.79 -29.80
N LYS A 2 26.74 24.63 -29.76
CA LYS A 2 25.97 24.26 -29.77
C LYS A 2 25.42 23.33 -29.31
N ARG A 3 25.07 22.87 -29.18
CA ARG A 3 24.63 22.02 -28.88
C ARG A 3 23.96 21.70 -27.94
N LEU A 4 23.81 21.71 -27.51
CA LEU A 4 23.30 21.51 -26.63
C LEU A 4 22.12 21.30 -26.36
N VAL A 5 21.78 21.28 -26.39
CA VAL A 5 20.71 21.40 -26.33
C VAL A 5 19.91 20.40 -26.25
N VAL A 6 19.84 19.99 -26.66
CA VAL A 6 19.14 19.04 -26.87
C VAL A 6 18.73 18.25 -25.85
N PHE A 7 19.15 17.85 -25.40
CA PHE A 7 18.86 17.06 -24.60
C PHE A 7 17.79 17.13 -23.85
N THR A 8 17.81 17.43 -23.62
CA THR A 8 16.96 17.96 -22.97
C THR A 8 15.73 17.33 -23.04
N LEU A 9 15.22 17.55 -23.65
CA LEU A 9 14.07 17.11 -23.88
C LEU A 9 13.72 15.88 -23.51
N SER A 10 14.40 15.27 -23.77
CA SER A 10 14.09 13.95 -23.63
C SER A 10 13.50 13.72 -22.33
N LEU A 11 14.09 14.09 -21.45
CA LEU A 11 13.68 13.79 -20.26
C LEU A 11 12.31 13.86 -20.09
N LEU A 12 11.86 14.74 -20.51
CA LEU A 12 10.59 14.89 -20.24
C LEU A 12 9.82 13.76 -20.49
N LEU A 13 9.99 13.28 -21.45
CA LEU A 13 9.18 12.29 -21.82
C LEU A 13 9.13 11.35 -20.81
N VAL A 14 10.09 11.23 -20.26
CA VAL A 14 10.17 10.32 -19.26
C VAL A 14 9.05 10.50 -18.40
N ALA A 15 8.88 11.63 -18.09
CA ALA A 15 7.82 11.90 -17.22
C ALA A 15 6.61 11.19 -17.65
N GLY A 16 6.38 11.21 -18.86
CA GLY A 16 5.18 10.64 -19.29
C GLY A 16 4.99 9.25 -18.84
N ILE A 17 6.05 8.63 -18.58
CA ILE A 17 5.92 7.32 -18.25
C ILE A 17 5.62 7.10 -16.89
N ALA A 18 5.82 8.02 -16.15
CA ALA A 18 5.56 7.88 -14.79
C ALA A 18 4.18 7.38 -14.52
N TYR A 19 3.54 6.78 -15.42
CA TYR A 19 2.33 6.21 -15.12
C TYR A 19 2.54 5.15 -14.12
N ALA A 20 2.03 5.24 -12.97
CA ALA A 20 2.12 4.21 -11.98
C ALA A 20 1.13 3.16 -12.34
N LYS A 21 1.54 1.95 -12.47
CA LYS A 21 0.63 0.88 -12.67
C LYS A 21 0.10 0.41 -11.35
N ASP A 22 0.82 0.64 -10.29
CA ASP A 22 0.44 0.19 -8.97
C ASP A 22 -0.16 1.34 -8.17
N TYR A 23 -1.03 1.00 -7.25
CA TYR A 23 -1.57 1.98 -6.32
C TYR A 23 -0.58 2.07 -5.16
N GLU A 24 -0.12 3.26 -4.83
CA GLU A 24 0.87 3.47 -3.77
C GLU A 24 0.43 4.49 -2.76
N VAL A 25 0.65 4.20 -1.49
CA VAL A 25 0.36 5.12 -0.39
C VAL A 25 1.54 5.13 0.54
N LYS A 26 1.99 6.31 0.96
CA LYS A 26 3.05 6.44 1.94
C LYS A 26 2.53 7.24 3.11
N LYS A 27 2.58 6.67 4.28
CA LYS A 27 2.10 7.31 5.51
C LYS A 27 2.93 6.86 6.69
N LYS A 28 2.80 7.57 7.79
CA LYS A 28 3.45 7.16 9.01
C LYS A 28 2.54 6.28 9.84
N ALA A 29 3.12 5.31 10.51
CA ALA A 29 2.44 4.49 11.49
C ALA A 29 3.29 4.60 12.76
N GLY A 30 2.88 5.46 13.68
CA GLY A 30 3.70 5.74 14.84
C GLY A 30 5.02 6.34 14.42
N GLU A 31 6.11 5.69 14.76
CA GLU A 31 7.43 6.17 14.40
C GLU A 31 7.93 5.61 13.07
N TYR A 32 7.15 4.77 12.41
CA TYR A 32 7.60 4.13 11.19
C TYR A 32 7.10 4.87 9.95
N ASP A 33 7.91 4.84 8.91
CA ASP A 33 7.47 5.28 7.59
C ASP A 33 7.02 4.03 6.85
N VAL A 34 5.77 4.02 6.40
CA VAL A 34 5.17 2.85 5.79
C VAL A 34 4.76 3.16 4.36
N GLU A 35 5.15 2.29 3.46
CA GLU A 35 4.73 2.40 2.07
C GLU A 35 3.93 1.16 1.74
N ALA A 36 2.70 1.35 1.29
CA ALA A 36 1.83 0.25 0.87
C ALA A 36 1.61 0.36 -0.63
N ARG A 37 1.75 -0.76 -1.31
CA ARG A 37 1.58 -0.80 -2.76
C ARG A 37 0.65 -1.94 -3.12
N ILE A 38 -0.36 -1.65 -3.92
CA ILE A 38 -1.31 -2.64 -4.41
C ILE A 38 -1.05 -2.82 -5.89
N ASP A 39 -1.01 -4.06 -6.35
CA ASP A 39 -0.58 -4.38 -7.70
C ASP A 39 -1.57 -3.95 -8.78
N LYS A 40 -2.73 -3.46 -8.41
CA LYS A 40 -3.72 -2.97 -9.38
C LYS A 40 -4.16 -1.57 -9.01
N ASN A 41 -4.29 -0.71 -9.97
CA ASN A 41 -4.70 0.66 -9.78
C ASN A 41 -5.71 1.04 -10.86
N PRO A 42 -6.98 1.12 -10.51
CA PRO A 42 -7.51 0.99 -9.14
C PRO A 42 -7.55 -0.47 -8.70
N PRO A 43 -7.64 -0.71 -7.40
CA PRO A 43 -7.85 -2.07 -6.92
C PRO A 43 -9.13 -2.65 -7.50
N VAL A 44 -9.19 -3.96 -7.61
CA VAL A 44 -10.31 -4.62 -8.27
C VAL A 44 -11.11 -5.45 -7.29
N VAL A 45 -12.34 -5.75 -7.66
CA VAL A 45 -13.13 -6.72 -6.93
C VAL A 45 -12.44 -8.07 -7.13
N GLY A 46 -12.25 -8.81 -6.06
CA GLY A 46 -11.51 -10.05 -6.09
C GLY A 46 -10.14 -9.89 -5.47
N ASP A 47 -9.18 -10.64 -5.95
CA ASP A 47 -7.86 -10.68 -5.34
C ASP A 47 -6.99 -9.51 -5.77
N ASN A 48 -6.35 -8.88 -4.78
CA ASN A 48 -5.36 -7.83 -4.99
C ASN A 48 -4.15 -8.20 -4.14
N ASN A 49 -2.95 -8.02 -4.68
CA ASN A 49 -1.74 -8.24 -3.90
C ASN A 49 -1.28 -6.92 -3.30
N ILE A 50 -0.96 -6.95 -2.01
CA ILE A 50 -0.46 -5.76 -1.34
C ILE A 50 0.94 -6.04 -0.82
N GLU A 51 1.83 -5.07 -0.99
CA GLU A 51 3.21 -5.14 -0.51
C GLU A 51 3.45 -3.96 0.40
N ILE A 52 4.06 -4.21 1.54
CA ILE A 52 4.28 -3.19 2.54
C ILE A 52 5.75 -3.11 2.87
N LYS A 53 6.31 -1.91 2.81
CA LYS A 53 7.68 -1.65 3.24
C LYS A 53 7.63 -0.75 4.45
N ILE A 54 8.42 -1.07 5.45
CA ILE A 54 8.43 -0.34 6.70
C ILE A 54 9.85 0.09 6.98
N LYS A 55 10.04 1.37 7.30
CA LYS A 55 11.34 1.88 7.72
C LYS A 55 11.21 2.54 9.07
N ASP A 56 12.25 2.42 9.87
CA ASP A 56 12.28 3.07 11.18
C ASP A 56 12.80 4.51 11.03
N THR A 57 12.97 5.19 12.16
CA THR A 57 13.36 6.60 12.12
C THR A 57 14.76 6.80 11.57
N SER A 58 15.57 5.76 11.52
CA SER A 58 16.91 5.89 10.96
C SER A 58 16.96 5.51 9.49
N GLY A 59 15.80 5.17 8.90
CA GLY A 59 15.74 4.81 7.49
C GLY A 59 16.01 3.35 7.22
N LYS A 60 16.14 2.54 8.26
CA LYS A 60 16.41 1.14 8.09
C LYS A 60 15.12 0.36 7.91
N HIS A 61 15.16 -0.64 7.05
CA HIS A 61 14.00 -1.49 6.85
C HIS A 61 13.72 -2.30 8.11
N VAL A 62 12.46 -2.36 8.50
CA VAL A 62 12.03 -3.15 9.64
C VAL A 62 11.57 -4.49 9.09
N THR A 63 12.30 -5.55 9.43
CA THR A 63 12.01 -6.88 8.90
C THR A 63 11.68 -7.88 9.99
N ASP A 64 11.49 -7.41 11.22
CA ASP A 64 11.22 -8.28 12.36
C ASP A 64 9.89 -7.95 13.04
N ALA A 65 8.96 -7.37 12.31
CA ALA A 65 7.66 -7.03 12.86
C ALA A 65 6.61 -8.04 12.43
N LYS A 66 5.53 -8.09 13.19
CA LYS A 66 4.36 -8.83 12.76
C LYS A 66 3.46 -7.81 12.07
N VAL A 67 3.13 -8.05 10.82
CA VAL A 67 2.33 -7.12 10.03
C VAL A 67 1.06 -7.82 9.57
N VAL A 68 -0.07 -7.20 9.88
CA VAL A 68 -1.39 -7.73 9.53
C VAL A 68 -2.12 -6.66 8.75
N VAL A 69 -2.77 -7.05 7.68
CA VAL A 69 -3.57 -6.13 6.88
C VAL A 69 -5.03 -6.40 7.18
N GLU A 70 -5.74 -5.37 7.62
CA GLU A 70 -7.18 -5.46 7.86
C GLU A 70 -7.87 -4.64 6.78
N TYR A 71 -8.94 -5.16 6.24
CA TYR A 71 -9.69 -4.44 5.24
C TYR A 71 -11.17 -4.60 5.52
N SER A 72 -11.89 -3.50 5.44
CA SER A 72 -13.28 -3.48 5.86
C SER A 72 -14.11 -2.53 5.02
N MET A 73 -15.39 -2.83 4.97
CA MET A 73 -16.37 -1.96 4.33
C MET A 73 -17.44 -1.67 5.37
N PRO A 74 -17.76 -0.38 5.60
CA PRO A 74 -18.73 -0.04 6.64
C PRO A 74 -20.13 -0.52 6.28
N ALA A 75 -20.96 -0.66 7.29
CA ALA A 75 -22.32 -1.08 7.08
C ALA A 75 -23.08 -0.06 6.24
N MET A 76 -23.95 -0.55 5.39
CA MET A 76 -24.80 0.27 4.55
C MET A 76 -26.24 -0.22 4.67
N PRO A 77 -27.23 0.57 4.29
CA PRO A 77 -28.61 0.11 4.35
C PRO A 77 -28.77 -1.23 3.62
N GLY A 78 -29.27 -2.22 4.35
CA GLY A 78 -29.46 -3.54 3.78
C GLY A 78 -28.23 -4.40 3.77
N MET A 79 -27.08 -3.89 4.23
CA MET A 79 -25.84 -4.67 4.23
C MET A 79 -25.08 -4.45 5.51
N PRO A 80 -24.69 -5.51 6.20
CA PRO A 80 -23.89 -5.35 7.42
C PRO A 80 -22.45 -4.99 7.08
N ALA A 81 -21.72 -4.52 8.06
CA ALA A 81 -20.32 -4.23 7.88
C ALA A 81 -19.55 -5.51 7.55
N MET A 82 -18.52 -5.39 6.75
CA MET A 82 -17.66 -6.52 6.42
C MET A 82 -16.25 -6.23 6.92
N ASN A 83 -15.70 -7.15 7.67
CA ASN A 83 -14.36 -6.99 8.25
C ASN A 83 -13.55 -8.24 7.97
N TYR A 84 -12.39 -8.04 7.39
CA TYR A 84 -11.50 -9.14 7.06
C TYR A 84 -10.08 -8.79 7.47
N LYS A 85 -9.24 -9.78 7.63
CA LYS A 85 -7.83 -9.54 7.86
C LYS A 85 -7.01 -10.64 7.26
N THR A 86 -5.77 -10.34 6.93
CA THR A 86 -4.85 -11.31 6.40
C THR A 86 -3.46 -11.07 6.97
N ASP A 87 -2.76 -12.16 7.24
CA ASP A 87 -1.37 -12.06 7.69
C ASP A 87 -0.48 -11.82 6.48
N THR A 88 0.68 -11.25 6.71
CA THR A 88 1.64 -11.03 5.65
C THR A 88 2.79 -12.01 5.76
N GLU A 89 3.50 -12.18 4.65
CA GLU A 89 4.74 -12.96 4.60
C GLU A 89 5.86 -12.01 4.25
N LEU A 90 6.96 -12.08 4.99
CA LEU A 90 8.11 -11.25 4.69
C LEU A 90 8.91 -11.88 3.57
N LYS A 91 9.18 -11.10 2.52
CA LYS A 91 10.06 -11.51 1.44
C LYS A 91 11.02 -10.37 1.17
N GLY A 92 12.29 -10.58 1.49
CA GLY A 92 13.26 -9.49 1.41
C GLY A 92 12.92 -8.42 2.42
N ASN A 93 12.64 -7.23 1.94
CA ASN A 93 12.27 -6.10 2.78
C ASN A 93 10.78 -5.80 2.74
N GLU A 94 10.00 -6.66 2.11
CA GLU A 94 8.59 -6.39 1.88
C GLU A 94 7.71 -7.41 2.55
N TYR A 95 6.64 -6.93 3.15
CA TYR A 95 5.62 -7.79 3.71
C TYR A 95 4.52 -7.93 2.67
N LYS A 96 4.24 -9.14 2.24
CA LYS A 96 3.30 -9.38 1.14
C LYS A 96 2.08 -10.13 1.60
N ALA A 97 0.94 -9.75 1.06
CA ALA A 97 -0.33 -10.40 1.38
C ALA A 97 -1.28 -10.28 0.21
N LYS A 98 -2.36 -11.02 0.28
CA LYS A 98 -3.41 -10.96 -0.72
C LYS A 98 -4.68 -10.53 -0.03
N MET A 99 -5.36 -9.52 -0.58
CA MET A 99 -6.65 -9.08 -0.09
C MET A 99 -7.70 -9.47 -1.10
N ASN A 100 -8.81 -10.02 -0.62
CA ASN A 100 -9.94 -10.28 -1.49
C ASN A 100 -11.02 -9.26 -1.19
N LEU A 101 -11.19 -8.30 -2.09
CA LEU A 101 -12.21 -7.27 -1.95
C LEU A 101 -13.49 -7.82 -2.57
N SER A 102 -14.42 -8.23 -1.74
CA SER A 102 -15.55 -9.04 -2.16
C SER A 102 -16.61 -8.28 -2.95
N MET A 103 -16.54 -6.96 -2.96
CA MET A 103 -17.51 -6.20 -3.75
C MET A 103 -16.91 -4.84 -4.08
N SER A 104 -17.49 -4.16 -5.07
CA SER A 104 -17.03 -2.84 -5.45
C SER A 104 -17.42 -1.82 -4.41
N GLY A 105 -16.70 -0.73 -4.35
CA GLY A 105 -16.97 0.36 -3.42
C GLY A 105 -15.75 0.71 -2.61
N SER A 106 -15.96 1.51 -1.59
CA SER A 106 -14.87 2.03 -0.77
C SER A 106 -14.53 1.08 0.34
N TRP A 107 -13.27 0.76 0.46
CA TRP A 107 -12.76 -0.13 1.49
C TRP A 107 -11.74 0.62 2.34
N ASN A 108 -11.83 0.41 3.64
CA ASN A 108 -10.85 0.96 4.58
C ASN A 108 -9.79 -0.10 4.80
N ILE A 109 -8.53 0.27 4.61
CA ILE A 109 -7.41 -0.63 4.76
C ILE A 109 -6.59 -0.16 5.96
N ALA A 110 -6.27 -1.08 6.86
CA ALA A 110 -5.42 -0.76 7.99
C ALA A 110 -4.25 -1.73 8.01
N VAL A 111 -3.04 -1.20 8.06
CA VAL A 111 -1.84 -2.00 8.17
C VAL A 111 -1.41 -1.92 9.62
N LYS A 112 -1.46 -3.03 10.33
CA LYS A 112 -1.10 -3.06 11.74
C LYS A 112 0.26 -3.69 11.90
N ILE A 113 1.14 -2.96 12.57
CA ILE A 113 2.53 -3.35 12.73
C ILE A 113 2.80 -3.55 14.21
N THR A 114 3.13 -4.77 14.59
CA THR A 114 3.45 -5.08 15.98
C THR A 114 4.92 -5.42 16.08
N ARG A 115 5.63 -4.73 16.93
CA ARG A 115 7.04 -4.97 17.13
C ARG A 115 7.37 -4.70 18.58
N VAL A 116 8.02 -5.66 19.24
CA VAL A 116 8.41 -5.57 20.64
C VAL A 116 7.23 -5.16 21.53
N GLY A 117 6.09 -5.81 21.32
CA GLY A 117 4.91 -5.56 22.16
C GLY A 117 4.16 -4.28 21.89
N LYS A 118 4.58 -3.50 20.90
CA LYS A 118 3.88 -2.26 20.56
C LYS A 118 3.24 -2.38 19.20
N THR A 119 2.02 -1.90 19.07
CA THR A 119 1.30 -1.92 17.80
C THR A 119 1.10 -0.51 17.27
N SER A 120 1.47 -0.32 16.04
CA SER A 120 1.24 0.93 15.31
C SER A 120 0.40 0.61 14.10
N SER A 121 -0.36 1.56 13.60
CA SER A 121 -1.17 1.32 12.42
C SER A 121 -1.14 2.48 11.46
N MET A 122 -1.33 2.14 10.19
CA MET A 122 -1.43 3.09 9.12
C MET A 122 -2.71 2.75 8.36
N LYS A 123 -3.52 3.77 8.04
CA LYS A 123 -4.84 3.54 7.44
C LYS A 123 -4.99 4.34 6.17
N PHE A 124 -5.67 3.77 5.21
CA PHE A 124 -6.02 4.48 3.99
C PHE A 124 -7.27 3.84 3.40
N THR A 125 -7.86 4.50 2.42
CA THR A 125 -9.11 4.05 1.78
C THR A 125 -8.86 3.85 0.30
N VAL A 126 -9.42 2.78 -0.25
CA VAL A 126 -9.33 2.53 -1.69
C VAL A 126 -10.72 2.27 -2.24
N ASP A 127 -10.88 2.46 -3.52
CA ASP A 127 -12.12 2.14 -4.22
C ASP A 127 -11.87 0.94 -5.10
N ALA A 128 -12.63 -0.13 -4.87
CA ALA A 128 -12.50 -1.35 -5.68
C ALA A 128 -13.48 -1.26 -6.85
N ARG A 129 -13.03 -1.66 -8.02
CA ARG A 129 -13.86 -1.59 -9.22
C ARG A 129 -14.00 -2.90 -9.95
#